data_87c274bddfb5ab1a7372331b6cb94532
#
_entry.id   87c274bddfb5ab1a7372331b6cb94532
#
_cell.length_a   1.000
_cell.length_b   1.000
_cell.length_c   1.000
_cell.angle_alpha   90.00
_cell.angle_beta   90.00
_cell.angle_gamma   90.00
#
_symmetry.space_group_name_H-M   'P 1'
#
loop_
_entity.id
_entity.type
_entity.pdbx_description
1 polymer ?
#
loop_
_entity_poly.entity_id
_entity_poly.type
_entity_poly.pdbx_seq_one_letter_code
_entity_poly.pdbx_strand_id
1 'polypeptide(L)'
;FMFTNSQIKADETYILTINKKNYFVFTDTISTAGFETSQDITKEYQINTIPDNPVVLPDILYDLAKWELQPQFEDSLRGLIEMLQVNPNITIELGSHTDNRDSHESNDILSQKRAQSVCDYLVIRGIDPYRLKAKGYGERVPRTLHKDYRYKDYVITAGTELTEDYINSLPKEVQEYAHQLNRRTEFKVISKDYVPRENISDDQM
;
A
#
# COMPACT_ATOMS: atom_id res chain seq x y z
N PHE A 1 -19.95 8.15 -19.16
CA PHE A 1 -19.98 9.58 -19.48
C PHE A 1 -19.59 9.75 -20.95
N MET A 2 -20.16 10.77 -21.58
CA MET A 2 -19.85 11.14 -22.96
C MET A 2 -19.55 12.64 -23.00
N PHE A 3 -18.41 13.01 -23.59
CA PHE A 3 -18.04 14.39 -23.86
C PHE A 3 -18.19 14.65 -25.36
N THR A 4 -18.68 15.82 -25.74
CA THR A 4 -18.97 16.19 -27.12
C THR A 4 -17.90 17.13 -27.68
N ASN A 5 -17.88 17.33 -29.00
CA ASN A 5 -16.97 18.25 -29.68
C ASN A 5 -17.03 19.71 -29.16
N SER A 6 -18.12 20.10 -28.49
CA SER A 6 -18.19 21.42 -27.84
C SER A 6 -17.36 21.51 -26.55
N GLN A 7 -17.05 20.37 -25.94
CA GLN A 7 -16.33 20.26 -24.68
C GLN A 7 -14.86 19.87 -24.86
N ILE A 8 -14.57 19.14 -25.96
CA ILE A 8 -13.23 18.64 -26.29
C ILE A 8 -12.70 19.39 -27.51
N LYS A 9 -11.55 20.03 -27.37
CA LYS A 9 -10.87 20.77 -28.45
C LYS A 9 -9.70 19.96 -29.01
N ALA A 10 -9.28 20.29 -30.23
CA ALA A 10 -8.07 19.75 -30.82
C ALA A 10 -6.81 20.28 -30.14
N ASP A 11 -5.72 19.54 -30.21
CA ASP A 11 -4.39 19.87 -29.68
C ASP A 11 -4.35 20.23 -28.19
N GLU A 12 -5.26 19.65 -27.41
CA GLU A 12 -5.36 19.87 -25.97
C GLU A 12 -5.07 18.57 -25.19
N THR A 13 -4.71 18.77 -23.92
CA THR A 13 -4.52 17.65 -22.97
C THR A 13 -5.51 17.80 -21.84
N TYR A 14 -6.27 16.75 -21.56
CA TYR A 14 -7.30 16.70 -20.55
C TYR A 14 -6.90 15.75 -19.43
N ILE A 15 -7.14 16.15 -18.19
CA ILE A 15 -7.04 15.29 -17.03
C ILE A 15 -8.43 14.80 -16.67
N LEU A 16 -8.67 13.50 -16.83
CA LEU A 16 -9.89 12.85 -16.38
C LEU A 16 -9.71 12.42 -14.93
N THR A 17 -10.60 12.86 -14.05
CA THR A 17 -10.64 12.41 -12.65
C THR A 17 -11.94 11.67 -12.38
N ILE A 18 -11.85 10.43 -11.92
CA ILE A 18 -13.00 9.63 -11.49
C ILE A 18 -12.97 9.57 -9.96
N ASN A 19 -13.99 10.18 -9.33
CA ASN A 19 -14.17 10.19 -7.88
C ASN A 19 -15.51 9.53 -7.54
N LYS A 20 -15.47 8.46 -6.74
CA LYS A 20 -16.63 7.71 -6.26
C LYS A 20 -16.44 7.35 -4.79
N LYS A 21 -17.50 7.50 -3.99
CA LYS A 21 -17.48 7.14 -2.57
C LYS A 21 -17.02 5.69 -2.36
N ASN A 22 -16.09 5.48 -1.44
CA ASN A 22 -15.46 4.20 -1.11
C ASN A 22 -14.56 3.59 -2.21
N TYR A 23 -14.20 4.37 -3.21
CA TYR A 23 -13.19 4.00 -4.20
C TYR A 23 -11.99 4.94 -4.07
N PHE A 24 -10.82 4.45 -4.46
CA PHE A 24 -9.70 5.34 -4.70
C PHE A 24 -10.00 6.24 -5.88
N VAL A 25 -9.59 7.49 -5.79
CA VAL A 25 -9.65 8.41 -6.93
C VAL A 25 -8.74 7.88 -8.01
N PHE A 26 -9.22 7.89 -9.24
CA PHE A 26 -8.46 7.51 -10.42
C PHE A 26 -8.29 8.73 -11.33
N THR A 27 -7.09 8.89 -11.89
CA THR A 27 -6.80 9.93 -12.88
C THR A 27 -6.20 9.32 -14.13
N ASP A 28 -6.58 9.85 -15.30
CA ASP A 28 -5.95 9.54 -16.59
C ASP A 28 -5.75 10.83 -17.37
N THR A 29 -4.77 10.83 -18.25
CA THR A 29 -4.48 11.93 -19.16
C THR A 29 -4.87 11.54 -20.57
N ILE A 30 -5.72 12.36 -21.19
CA ILE A 30 -6.20 12.16 -22.57
C ILE A 30 -5.69 13.34 -23.40
N SER A 31 -4.92 13.06 -24.44
CA SER A 31 -4.44 14.07 -25.38
C SER A 31 -5.16 13.94 -26.72
N THR A 32 -5.53 15.06 -27.29
CA THR A 32 -6.05 15.19 -28.66
C THR A 32 -4.99 15.75 -29.62
N ALA A 33 -3.75 15.88 -29.17
CA ALA A 33 -2.66 16.38 -29.98
C ALA A 33 -2.41 15.47 -31.19
N GLY A 34 -2.25 16.07 -32.37
CA GLY A 34 -1.97 15.38 -33.61
C GLY A 34 -3.21 14.73 -34.28
N PHE A 35 -4.42 15.01 -33.82
CA PHE A 35 -5.65 14.56 -34.48
C PHE A 35 -6.04 15.60 -35.56
N GLU A 36 -5.85 15.22 -36.82
CA GLU A 36 -6.22 16.06 -37.97
C GLU A 36 -7.72 16.07 -38.26
N THR A 37 -8.45 15.06 -37.78
CA THR A 37 -9.90 14.89 -37.97
C THR A 37 -10.60 14.52 -36.67
N SER A 38 -11.89 14.76 -36.56
CA SER A 38 -12.72 14.34 -35.45
C SER A 38 -12.72 12.83 -35.31
N GLN A 39 -12.45 12.33 -34.10
CA GLN A 39 -12.38 10.90 -33.80
C GLN A 39 -13.15 10.59 -32.51
N ASP A 40 -13.72 9.38 -32.44
CA ASP A 40 -14.32 8.87 -31.21
C ASP A 40 -13.26 8.14 -30.39
N ILE A 41 -13.02 8.60 -29.16
CA ILE A 41 -12.12 7.94 -28.22
C ILE A 41 -12.97 7.22 -27.17
N THR A 42 -12.91 5.90 -27.16
CA THR A 42 -13.57 5.06 -26.15
C THR A 42 -12.51 4.48 -25.20
N LYS A 43 -12.68 4.69 -23.90
CA LYS A 43 -11.82 4.12 -22.86
C LYS A 43 -12.67 3.49 -21.75
N GLU A 44 -12.25 2.34 -21.29
CA GLU A 44 -12.83 1.66 -20.13
C GLU A 44 -11.85 1.73 -18.97
N TYR A 45 -12.36 2.07 -17.78
CA TYR A 45 -11.54 2.20 -16.58
C TYR A 45 -12.03 1.28 -15.48
N GLN A 46 -11.10 0.54 -14.89
CA GLN A 46 -11.34 -0.17 -13.64
C GLN A 46 -10.89 0.69 -12.46
N ILE A 47 -11.81 1.00 -11.56
CA ILE A 47 -11.53 1.74 -10.34
C ILE A 47 -11.55 0.79 -9.14
N ASN A 48 -10.57 0.93 -8.26
CA ASN A 48 -10.39 0.04 -7.11
C ASN A 48 -11.16 0.56 -5.88
N THR A 49 -11.88 -0.32 -5.20
CA THR A 49 -12.48 -0.01 -3.90
C THR A 49 -11.38 0.18 -2.86
N ILE A 50 -11.64 1.08 -1.91
CA ILE A 50 -10.79 1.18 -0.72
C ILE A 50 -11.08 -0.05 0.15
N PRO A 51 -10.09 -0.92 0.40
CA PRO A 51 -10.30 -2.15 1.14
C PRO A 51 -10.51 -1.86 2.63
N ASP A 52 -11.37 -2.64 3.26
CA ASP A 52 -11.58 -2.58 4.71
C ASP A 52 -10.47 -3.30 5.47
N ASN A 53 -9.86 -4.31 4.85
CA ASN A 53 -8.75 -5.08 5.40
C ASN A 53 -7.40 -4.49 5.02
N PRO A 54 -6.36 -4.70 5.85
CA PRO A 54 -4.99 -4.31 5.51
C PRO A 54 -4.51 -4.94 4.20
N VAL A 55 -3.78 -4.18 3.42
CA VAL A 55 -3.15 -4.62 2.17
C VAL A 55 -1.67 -4.87 2.41
N VAL A 56 -1.24 -6.11 2.22
CA VAL A 56 0.16 -6.47 2.36
C VAL A 56 0.96 -5.85 1.21
N LEU A 57 2.01 -5.12 1.57
CA LEU A 57 2.96 -4.58 0.61
C LEU A 57 3.86 -5.73 0.14
N PRO A 58 3.89 -6.04 -1.17
CA PRO A 58 4.72 -7.12 -1.68
C PRO A 58 6.20 -6.78 -1.50
N ASP A 59 6.99 -7.83 -1.33
CA ASP A 59 8.45 -7.81 -1.42
C ASP A 59 9.21 -6.85 -0.47
N ILE A 60 8.54 -6.28 0.55
CA ILE A 60 9.27 -5.57 1.60
C ILE A 60 9.90 -6.60 2.54
N LEU A 61 11.09 -7.05 2.14
CA LEU A 61 11.92 -7.95 2.94
C LEU A 61 12.99 -7.15 3.68
N TYR A 62 13.21 -7.48 4.92
CA TYR A 62 14.30 -6.93 5.71
C TYR A 62 15.33 -8.03 5.98
N ASP A 63 16.58 -7.65 5.98
CA ASP A 63 17.62 -8.52 6.51
C ASP A 63 17.33 -8.86 7.98
N LEU A 64 17.91 -9.94 8.47
CA LEU A 64 17.75 -10.37 9.85
C LEU A 64 18.10 -9.22 10.80
N ALA A 65 17.22 -8.91 11.73
CA ALA A 65 17.34 -7.84 12.72
C ALA A 65 17.55 -6.42 12.14
N LYS A 66 17.35 -6.21 10.84
CA LYS A 66 17.44 -4.89 10.21
C LYS A 66 16.06 -4.29 9.95
N TRP A 67 16.03 -2.96 9.88
CA TRP A 67 14.81 -2.17 9.63
C TRP A 67 15.00 -1.14 8.50
N GLU A 68 16.22 -0.97 7.97
CA GLU A 68 16.48 -0.08 6.85
C GLU A 68 15.86 -0.65 5.58
N LEU A 69 15.15 0.21 4.86
CA LEU A 69 14.60 -0.14 3.56
C LEU A 69 15.74 -0.32 2.55
N GLN A 70 15.74 -1.46 1.88
CA GLN A 70 16.67 -1.72 0.79
C GLN A 70 16.21 -1.02 -0.48
N PRO A 71 17.11 -0.50 -1.34
CA PRO A 71 16.74 0.24 -2.57
C PRO A 71 15.80 -0.54 -3.50
N GLN A 72 15.86 -1.86 -3.49
CA GLN A 72 15.01 -2.73 -4.31
C GLN A 72 13.51 -2.64 -3.97
N PHE A 73 13.15 -2.07 -2.82
CA PHE A 73 11.74 -1.91 -2.42
C PHE A 73 11.10 -0.63 -2.95
N GLU A 74 11.86 0.22 -3.63
CA GLU A 74 11.34 1.44 -4.22
C GLU A 74 10.19 1.14 -5.20
N ASP A 75 10.33 0.09 -6.00
CA ASP A 75 9.29 -0.31 -6.96
C ASP A 75 8.00 -0.78 -6.25
N SER A 76 8.13 -1.53 -5.17
CA SER A 76 6.98 -2.01 -4.37
C SER A 76 6.23 -0.85 -3.69
N LEU A 77 6.91 0.24 -3.34
CA LEU A 77 6.30 1.41 -2.71
C LEU A 77 5.78 2.44 -3.72
N ARG A 78 6.18 2.36 -5.00
CA ARG A 78 5.76 3.30 -6.04
C ARG A 78 4.24 3.37 -6.16
N GLY A 79 3.56 2.25 -6.26
CA GLY A 79 2.10 2.20 -6.36
C GLY A 79 1.39 2.78 -5.13
N LEU A 80 1.97 2.61 -3.92
CA LEU A 80 1.45 3.23 -2.71
C LEU A 80 1.64 4.75 -2.73
N ILE A 81 2.80 5.23 -3.18
CA ILE A 81 3.08 6.67 -3.32
C ILE A 81 2.10 7.31 -4.29
N GLU A 82 1.96 6.76 -5.50
CA GLU A 82 1.04 7.24 -6.53
C GLU A 82 -0.40 7.27 -6.01
N MET A 83 -0.85 6.21 -5.33
CA MET A 83 -2.17 6.15 -4.71
C MET A 83 -2.35 7.27 -3.68
N LEU A 84 -1.38 7.51 -2.80
CA LEU A 84 -1.46 8.57 -1.79
C LEU A 84 -1.40 9.98 -2.39
N GLN A 85 -0.67 10.18 -3.48
CA GLN A 85 -0.59 11.46 -4.19
C GLN A 85 -1.92 11.83 -4.85
N VAL A 86 -2.56 10.84 -5.50
CA VAL A 86 -3.87 11.03 -6.16
C VAL A 86 -5.02 11.12 -5.15
N ASN A 87 -4.84 10.60 -3.92
CA ASN A 87 -5.83 10.61 -2.86
C ASN A 87 -5.35 11.44 -1.65
N PRO A 88 -5.27 12.77 -1.74
CA PRO A 88 -4.67 13.61 -0.69
C PRO A 88 -5.44 13.62 0.63
N ASN A 89 -6.70 13.22 0.63
CA ASN A 89 -7.57 13.13 1.80
C ASN A 89 -7.46 11.82 2.59
N ILE A 90 -6.65 10.84 2.12
CA ILE A 90 -6.50 9.55 2.79
C ILE A 90 -5.36 9.60 3.78
N THR A 91 -5.61 9.04 4.97
CA THR A 91 -4.62 8.73 6.01
C THR A 91 -4.49 7.23 6.14
N ILE A 92 -3.27 6.73 6.23
CA ILE A 92 -2.98 5.30 6.36
C ILE A 92 -2.21 4.98 7.64
N GLU A 93 -2.44 3.78 8.16
CA GLU A 93 -1.55 3.13 9.11
C GLU A 93 -0.65 2.15 8.35
N LEU A 94 0.65 2.21 8.58
CA LEU A 94 1.65 1.26 8.13
C LEU A 94 1.94 0.31 9.27
N GLY A 95 1.48 -0.94 9.15
CA GLY A 95 1.65 -2.01 10.10
C GLY A 95 2.82 -2.91 9.72
N SER A 96 3.72 -3.21 10.65
CA SER A 96 4.78 -4.18 10.41
C SER A 96 4.72 -5.31 11.44
N HIS A 97 5.02 -6.52 10.97
CA HIS A 97 4.91 -7.76 11.73
C HIS A 97 6.21 -8.55 11.68
N THR A 98 6.48 -9.28 12.75
CA THR A 98 7.59 -10.24 12.85
C THR A 98 7.05 -11.68 12.88
N ASP A 99 7.95 -12.63 12.86
CA ASP A 99 7.68 -13.98 13.37
C ASP A 99 7.96 -14.06 14.88
N ASN A 100 7.73 -15.20 15.49
CA ASN A 100 7.81 -15.44 16.94
C ASN A 100 9.17 -15.97 17.45
N ARG A 101 10.25 -15.85 16.66
CA ARG A 101 11.55 -16.46 17.01
C ARG A 101 12.37 -15.66 18.01
N ASP A 102 12.08 -14.36 18.16
CA ASP A 102 12.71 -13.48 19.13
C ASP A 102 11.79 -13.19 20.32
N SER A 103 12.30 -12.48 21.34
CA SER A 103 11.47 -12.06 22.46
C SER A 103 10.38 -11.07 22.01
N HIS A 104 9.24 -11.07 22.70
CA HIS A 104 8.15 -10.13 22.45
C HIS A 104 8.61 -8.68 22.41
N GLU A 105 9.46 -8.27 23.37
CA GLU A 105 10.00 -6.91 23.44
C GLU A 105 10.86 -6.57 22.20
N SER A 106 11.74 -7.50 21.79
CA SER A 106 12.57 -7.32 20.61
C SER A 106 11.73 -7.21 19.34
N ASN A 107 10.69 -8.04 19.22
CA ASN A 107 9.77 -8.06 18.09
C ASN A 107 8.93 -6.78 18.01
N ASP A 108 8.49 -6.23 19.16
CA ASP A 108 7.79 -4.94 19.21
C ASP A 108 8.68 -3.80 18.71
N ILE A 109 9.90 -3.73 19.22
CA ILE A 109 10.86 -2.68 18.83
C ILE A 109 11.20 -2.82 17.34
N LEU A 110 11.49 -4.02 16.88
CA LEU A 110 11.88 -4.26 15.49
C LEU A 110 10.74 -3.93 14.51
N SER A 111 9.52 -4.38 14.81
CA SER A 111 8.35 -4.09 13.97
C SER A 111 8.03 -2.60 13.94
N GLN A 112 8.13 -1.89 15.08
CA GLN A 112 7.92 -0.44 15.12
C GLN A 112 8.95 0.30 14.27
N LYS A 113 10.24 -0.06 14.35
CA LYS A 113 11.28 0.55 13.52
C LYS A 113 11.06 0.31 12.03
N ARG A 114 10.61 -0.89 11.64
CA ARG A 114 10.29 -1.24 10.25
C ARG A 114 9.12 -0.41 9.72
N ALA A 115 8.03 -0.31 10.49
CA ALA A 115 6.89 0.54 10.11
C ALA A 115 7.31 2.01 9.97
N GLN A 116 8.15 2.50 10.89
CA GLN A 116 8.66 3.87 10.85
C GLN A 116 9.54 4.13 9.63
N SER A 117 10.43 3.19 9.25
CA SER A 117 11.30 3.36 8.07
C SER A 117 10.51 3.49 6.77
N VAL A 118 9.35 2.81 6.65
CA VAL A 118 8.45 2.98 5.50
C VAL A 118 7.78 4.36 5.54
N CYS A 119 7.31 4.83 6.72
CA CYS A 119 6.76 6.17 6.84
C CYS A 119 7.79 7.23 6.44
N ASP A 120 9.01 7.14 6.96
CA ASP A 120 10.09 8.08 6.67
C ASP A 120 10.41 8.13 5.16
N TYR A 121 10.43 6.96 4.51
CA TYR A 121 10.60 6.88 3.07
C TYR A 121 9.49 7.60 2.30
N LEU A 122 8.22 7.38 2.70
CA LEU A 122 7.07 8.06 2.07
C LEU A 122 7.13 9.58 2.28
N VAL A 123 7.56 10.05 3.46
CA VAL A 123 7.76 11.48 3.74
C VAL A 123 8.82 12.08 2.81
N ILE A 124 9.96 11.41 2.63
CA ILE A 124 11.01 11.85 1.69
C ILE A 124 10.47 11.94 0.25
N ARG A 125 9.47 11.13 -0.11
CA ARG A 125 8.80 11.16 -1.42
C ARG A 125 7.63 12.15 -1.51
N GLY A 126 7.49 13.04 -0.50
CA GLY A 126 6.53 14.14 -0.52
C GLY A 126 5.15 13.81 0.03
N ILE A 127 4.98 12.70 0.75
CA ILE A 127 3.74 12.42 1.45
C ILE A 127 3.77 13.14 2.81
N ASP A 128 2.69 13.88 3.10
CA ASP A 128 2.54 14.60 4.37
C ASP A 128 2.61 13.63 5.56
N PRO A 129 3.53 13.83 6.54
CA PRO A 129 3.71 12.97 7.69
C PRO A 129 2.44 12.79 8.54
N TYR A 130 1.55 13.78 8.58
CA TYR A 130 0.28 13.68 9.30
C TYR A 130 -0.73 12.71 8.67
N ARG A 131 -0.46 12.25 7.46
CA ARG A 131 -1.23 11.21 6.77
C ARG A 131 -0.73 9.79 7.05
N LEU A 132 0.37 9.65 7.76
CA LEU A 132 1.06 8.39 7.98
C LEU A 132 1.13 8.06 9.47
N LYS A 133 0.80 6.83 9.81
CA LYS A 133 0.91 6.30 11.18
C LYS A 133 1.69 5.00 11.16
N ALA A 134 2.87 4.99 11.75
CA ALA A 134 3.67 3.78 11.92
C ALA A 134 3.19 2.98 13.12
N LYS A 135 3.02 1.65 12.95
CA LYS A 135 2.64 0.74 14.04
C LYS A 135 3.34 -0.60 13.93
N GLY A 136 4.12 -0.94 14.93
CA GLY A 136 4.67 -2.27 15.14
C GLY A 136 3.64 -3.18 15.81
N TYR A 137 3.45 -4.37 15.28
CA TYR A 137 2.55 -5.39 15.83
C TYR A 137 3.32 -6.57 16.46
N GLY A 138 4.66 -6.61 16.29
CA GLY A 138 5.43 -7.77 16.66
C GLY A 138 4.90 -9.03 15.98
N GLU A 139 4.86 -10.13 16.70
CA GLU A 139 4.30 -11.42 16.29
C GLU A 139 2.83 -11.62 16.71
N ARG A 140 2.20 -10.64 17.40
CA ARG A 140 0.88 -10.82 18.05
C ARG A 140 -0.30 -10.90 17.11
N VAL A 141 -0.10 -10.56 15.83
CA VAL A 141 -1.14 -10.60 14.81
C VAL A 141 -0.70 -11.53 13.68
N PRO A 142 -0.91 -12.85 13.84
CA PRO A 142 -0.64 -13.81 12.78
C PRO A 142 -1.41 -13.46 11.51
N ARG A 143 -0.82 -13.75 10.36
CA ARG A 143 -1.46 -13.50 9.07
C ARG A 143 -2.55 -14.50 8.79
N THR A 144 -3.75 -14.03 8.47
CA THR A 144 -4.79 -14.84 7.83
C THR A 144 -4.62 -14.78 6.31
N LEU A 145 -4.54 -15.92 5.67
CA LEU A 145 -4.31 -16.00 4.23
C LEU A 145 -5.62 -15.76 3.46
N HIS A 146 -5.60 -14.86 2.47
CA HIS A 146 -6.78 -14.57 1.62
C HIS A 146 -6.80 -15.39 0.32
N LYS A 147 -5.74 -16.14 0.04
CA LYS A 147 -5.62 -17.06 -1.11
C LYS A 147 -4.71 -18.23 -0.73
N ASP A 148 -4.72 -19.26 -1.56
CA ASP A 148 -3.80 -20.38 -1.40
C ASP A 148 -2.35 -19.93 -1.66
N TYR A 149 -1.43 -20.40 -0.81
CA TYR A 149 0.01 -20.21 -0.95
C TYR A 149 0.68 -21.56 -1.14
N ARG A 150 1.42 -21.69 -2.23
CA ARG A 150 2.10 -22.92 -2.58
C ARG A 150 3.60 -22.82 -2.30
N TYR A 151 4.12 -23.81 -1.61
CA TYR A 151 5.56 -24.00 -1.41
C TYR A 151 5.93 -25.42 -1.78
N LYS A 152 6.66 -25.63 -2.87
CA LYS A 152 6.89 -26.94 -3.49
C LYS A 152 5.56 -27.68 -3.72
N ASP A 153 5.43 -28.89 -3.16
CA ASP A 153 4.24 -29.73 -3.25
C ASP A 153 3.20 -29.47 -2.13
N TYR A 154 3.51 -28.53 -1.22
CA TYR A 154 2.64 -28.21 -0.10
C TYR A 154 1.80 -26.97 -0.39
N VAL A 155 0.52 -27.00 0.00
CA VAL A 155 -0.39 -25.87 -0.15
C VAL A 155 -0.92 -25.47 1.22
N ILE A 156 -0.70 -24.20 1.60
CA ILE A 156 -1.38 -23.59 2.74
C ILE A 156 -2.62 -22.88 2.19
N THR A 157 -3.79 -23.33 2.58
CA THR A 157 -5.06 -22.90 1.99
C THR A 157 -5.51 -21.53 2.47
N ALA A 158 -6.32 -20.86 1.65
CA ALA A 158 -7.01 -19.63 2.03
C ALA A 158 -7.83 -19.85 3.32
N GLY A 159 -7.95 -18.80 4.14
CA GLY A 159 -8.62 -18.83 5.45
C GLY A 159 -7.73 -19.33 6.59
N THR A 160 -6.54 -19.88 6.32
CA THR A 160 -5.62 -20.32 7.37
C THR A 160 -5.03 -19.10 8.09
N GLU A 161 -5.09 -19.11 9.42
CA GLU A 161 -4.35 -18.19 10.28
C GLU A 161 -3.00 -18.83 10.66
N LEU A 162 -1.91 -18.11 10.37
CA LEU A 162 -0.54 -18.60 10.59
C LEU A 162 -0.09 -18.41 12.04
N THR A 163 -0.83 -19.02 12.97
CA THR A 163 -0.47 -19.07 14.40
C THR A 163 0.78 -19.91 14.62
N GLU A 164 1.44 -19.72 15.77
CA GLU A 164 2.60 -20.52 16.15
C GLU A 164 2.27 -22.01 16.18
N ASP A 165 1.17 -22.40 16.79
CA ASP A 165 0.73 -23.79 16.87
C ASP A 165 0.52 -24.40 15.48
N TYR A 166 -0.13 -23.63 14.58
CA TYR A 166 -0.31 -24.07 13.20
C TYR A 166 1.04 -24.25 12.49
N ILE A 167 1.94 -23.29 12.57
CA ILE A 167 3.25 -23.36 11.94
C ILE A 167 4.04 -24.56 12.46
N ASN A 168 4.04 -24.79 13.76
CA ASN A 168 4.73 -25.93 14.38
C ASN A 168 4.16 -27.28 13.95
N SER A 169 2.91 -27.34 13.50
CA SER A 169 2.27 -28.56 12.95
C SER A 169 2.71 -28.87 11.51
N LEU A 170 3.30 -27.90 10.80
CA LEU A 170 3.74 -28.05 9.41
C LEU A 170 5.03 -28.86 9.31
N PRO A 171 5.32 -29.48 8.14
CA PRO A 171 6.65 -30.04 7.86
C PRO A 171 7.73 -28.97 8.03
N LYS A 172 8.88 -29.31 8.60
CA LYS A 172 9.95 -28.37 8.93
C LYS A 172 10.37 -27.47 7.77
N GLU A 173 10.39 -28.00 6.56
CA GLU A 173 10.72 -27.24 5.34
C GLU A 173 9.66 -26.19 4.98
N VAL A 174 8.40 -26.39 5.41
CA VAL A 174 7.28 -25.47 5.16
C VAL A 174 7.18 -24.40 6.25
N GLN A 175 7.65 -24.69 7.47
CA GLN A 175 7.61 -23.78 8.60
C GLN A 175 8.30 -22.45 8.29
N GLU A 176 9.52 -22.48 7.70
CA GLU A 176 10.24 -21.26 7.35
C GLU A 176 9.46 -20.40 6.34
N TYR A 177 8.83 -21.02 5.36
CA TYR A 177 7.98 -20.32 4.42
C TYR A 177 6.76 -19.66 5.10
N ALA A 178 6.12 -20.36 6.04
CA ALA A 178 5.02 -19.81 6.83
C ALA A 178 5.47 -18.63 7.71
N HIS A 179 6.65 -18.73 8.35
CA HIS A 179 7.25 -17.62 9.07
C HIS A 179 7.53 -16.42 8.15
N GLN A 180 8.02 -16.64 6.93
CA GLN A 180 8.21 -15.57 5.94
C GLN A 180 6.89 -14.86 5.61
N LEU A 181 5.78 -15.59 5.51
CA LEU A 181 4.47 -14.99 5.28
C LEU A 181 3.98 -14.14 6.45
N ASN A 182 4.38 -14.46 7.69
CA ASN A 182 4.09 -13.64 8.87
C ASN A 182 4.94 -12.36 8.91
N ARG A 183 6.20 -12.41 8.50
CA ARG A 183 7.08 -11.24 8.39
C ARG A 183 6.62 -10.37 7.22
N ARG A 184 5.81 -9.38 7.49
CA ARG A 184 5.21 -8.51 6.47
C ARG A 184 5.11 -7.07 6.92
N THR A 185 5.02 -6.20 5.94
CA THR A 185 4.53 -4.83 6.13
C THR A 185 3.23 -4.68 5.32
N GLU A 186 2.25 -4.02 5.91
CA GLU A 186 0.94 -3.81 5.32
C GLU A 186 0.49 -2.36 5.54
N PHE A 187 -0.42 -1.86 4.72
CA PHE A 187 -1.08 -0.60 4.99
C PHE A 187 -2.58 -0.77 5.12
N LYS A 188 -3.18 0.07 5.95
CA LYS A 188 -4.63 0.15 6.15
C LYS A 188 -5.07 1.61 6.05
N VAL A 189 -6.13 1.89 5.29
CA VAL A 189 -6.75 3.22 5.29
C VAL A 189 -7.48 3.41 6.62
N ILE A 190 -7.12 4.46 7.38
CA ILE A 190 -7.69 4.75 8.70
C ILE A 190 -8.58 6.00 8.71
N SER A 191 -8.42 6.91 7.73
CA SER A 191 -9.33 8.03 7.50
C SER A 191 -9.38 8.38 6.02
N LYS A 192 -10.51 8.99 5.60
CA LYS A 192 -10.78 9.50 4.24
C LYS A 192 -11.08 11.00 4.25
N ASP A 193 -10.92 11.63 5.40
CA ASP A 193 -11.37 13.00 5.65
C ASP A 193 -10.20 13.93 6.04
N TYR A 194 -8.97 13.53 5.71
CA TYR A 194 -7.82 14.39 5.94
C TYR A 194 -7.91 15.65 5.07
N VAL A 195 -7.74 16.79 5.70
CA VAL A 195 -7.63 18.09 5.02
C VAL A 195 -6.15 18.45 4.98
N PRO A 196 -5.53 18.53 3.78
CA PRO A 196 -4.14 18.95 3.65
C PRO A 196 -3.96 20.32 4.31
N ARG A 197 -2.92 20.46 5.13
CA ARG A 197 -2.57 21.76 5.69
C ARG A 197 -2.08 22.60 4.52
N GLU A 198 -2.78 23.68 4.20
CA GLU A 198 -2.20 24.73 3.38
C GLU A 198 -0.91 25.14 4.06
N ASN A 199 0.18 25.30 3.30
CA ASN A 199 1.42 25.82 3.82
C ASN A 199 1.13 27.13 4.54
N ILE A 200 0.96 27.07 5.85
CA ILE A 200 0.93 28.25 6.69
C ILE A 200 2.35 28.79 6.59
N SER A 201 2.51 29.83 5.80
CA SER A 201 3.77 30.57 5.74
C SER A 201 4.17 30.91 7.18
N ASP A 202 5.44 30.65 7.53
CA ASP A 202 6.04 30.88 8.87
C ASP A 202 5.93 32.33 9.38
N ASP A 203 5.17 33.20 8.72
CA ASP A 203 5.00 34.63 9.05
C ASP A 203 3.86 34.90 10.06
N GLN A 204 3.28 33.87 10.69
CA GLN A 204 2.21 34.06 11.69
C GLN A 204 2.46 33.33 13.02
N MET A 205 3.72 33.25 13.48
CA MET A 205 4.01 32.97 14.90
C MET A 205 4.64 34.17 15.60
#